data_01e2c272521e0df7a1a6fac9b4aae616
#
_entry.id   01e2c272521e0df7a1a6fac9b4aae616
#
_cell.length_a   1.000
_cell.length_b   1.000
_cell.length_c   1.000
_cell.angle_alpha   90.00
_cell.angle_beta   90.00
_cell.angle_gamma   90.00
#
_symmetry.space_group_name_H-M   'P 1'
#
loop_
_entity.id
_entity.type
_entity.pdbx_description
1 polymer ?
#
loop_
_entity_poly.entity_id
_entity_poly.type
_entity_poly.pdbx_seq_one_letter_code
_entity_poly.pdbx_strand_id
1 'polypeptide(L)'
;MKTLLIVFHTMTGGAGQMAEAARAGAASETQVNVRLLPASVAAADDVLGADAYVFVTPENLAAMSGVMKDFFDRTYYAALETIAGRPYATLVCAGSDGANAVRQIERICTGWRLKPVCEPIIVCTHAQTPVAILAPKTIVAADLQRCRETGAALAAGLALGIF
;
A
#
# COMPACT_ATOMS: atom_id res chain seq x y z
N MET A 1 -4.81 -18.54 -10.63
CA MET A 1 -4.86 -18.02 -9.23
C MET A 1 -4.73 -16.51 -9.32
N LYS A 2 -5.61 -15.76 -8.65
CA LYS A 2 -5.55 -14.30 -8.59
C LYS A 2 -4.36 -13.84 -7.77
N THR A 3 -3.80 -12.68 -8.09
CA THR A 3 -2.62 -12.14 -7.41
C THR A 3 -2.95 -10.80 -6.74
N LEU A 4 -2.68 -10.71 -5.44
CA LEU A 4 -2.66 -9.46 -4.68
C LEU A 4 -1.21 -8.98 -4.56
N LEU A 5 -0.92 -7.81 -5.11
CA LEU A 5 0.40 -7.17 -5.02
C LEU A 5 0.38 -6.08 -3.93
N ILE A 6 1.24 -6.24 -2.95
CA ILE A 6 1.49 -5.22 -1.92
C ILE A 6 2.83 -4.57 -2.24
N VAL A 7 2.80 -3.30 -2.61
CA VAL A 7 4.01 -2.49 -2.87
C VAL A 7 4.24 -1.58 -1.68
N PHE A 8 5.43 -1.61 -1.11
CA PHE A 8 5.73 -0.81 0.07
C PHE A 8 7.09 -0.12 0.01
N HIS A 9 7.19 0.99 0.70
CA HIS A 9 8.45 1.58 1.14
C HIS A 9 8.36 1.85 2.63
N THR A 10 9.47 1.72 3.32
CA THR A 10 9.60 2.06 4.75
C THR A 10 10.95 2.72 4.99
N MET A 11 10.97 3.75 5.81
CA MET A 11 12.19 4.47 6.18
C MET A 11 12.66 4.11 7.59
N THR A 12 11.71 4.01 8.52
CA THR A 12 11.98 3.75 9.94
C THR A 12 11.19 2.56 10.50
N GLY A 13 10.65 1.72 9.64
CA GLY A 13 10.00 0.46 10.00
C GLY A 13 8.48 0.53 10.18
N GLY A 14 7.87 1.71 10.32
CA GLY A 14 6.43 1.83 10.54
C GLY A 14 5.60 1.30 9.36
N ALA A 15 5.80 1.85 8.18
CA ALA A 15 5.11 1.40 6.96
C ALA A 15 5.42 -0.07 6.63
N GLY A 16 6.63 -0.54 6.93
CA GLY A 16 7.00 -1.95 6.77
C GLY A 16 6.16 -2.88 7.63
N GLN A 17 5.93 -2.55 8.90
CA GLN A 17 5.08 -3.31 9.80
C GLN A 17 3.62 -3.34 9.30
N MET A 18 3.11 -2.22 8.79
CA MET A 18 1.77 -2.15 8.19
C MET A 18 1.65 -3.04 6.95
N ALA A 19 2.66 -3.03 6.08
CA ALA A 19 2.70 -3.86 4.88
C ALA A 19 2.74 -5.36 5.21
N GLU A 20 3.56 -5.77 6.19
CA GLU A 20 3.62 -7.15 6.67
C GLU A 20 2.30 -7.58 7.33
N ALA A 21 1.66 -6.71 8.07
CA ALA A 21 0.34 -7.00 8.65
C ALA A 21 -0.71 -7.24 7.56
N ALA A 22 -0.75 -6.40 6.53
CA ALA A 22 -1.65 -6.59 5.38
C ALA A 22 -1.34 -7.91 4.64
N ARG A 23 -0.05 -8.23 4.42
CA ARG A 23 0.36 -9.50 3.82
C ARG A 23 -0.09 -10.69 4.66
N ALA A 24 0.12 -10.65 5.96
CA ALA A 24 -0.27 -11.72 6.87
C ALA A 24 -1.80 -11.94 6.90
N GLY A 25 -2.58 -10.87 6.79
CA GLY A 25 -4.03 -10.96 6.67
C GLY A 25 -4.45 -11.60 5.34
N ALA A 26 -3.87 -11.12 4.25
CA ALA A 26 -4.17 -11.64 2.91
C ALA A 26 -3.77 -13.12 2.74
N ALA A 27 -2.69 -13.56 3.38
CA ALA A 27 -2.21 -14.94 3.32
C ALA A 27 -3.12 -15.98 3.99
N SER A 28 -4.15 -15.53 4.73
CA SER A 28 -5.19 -16.43 5.24
C SER A 28 -6.08 -16.99 4.10
N GLU A 29 -6.12 -16.33 2.95
CA GLU A 29 -6.84 -16.78 1.77
C GLU A 29 -5.90 -17.57 0.84
N THR A 30 -6.06 -18.89 0.81
CA THR A 30 -5.15 -19.79 0.10
C THR A 30 -5.36 -19.82 -1.42
N GLN A 31 -6.44 -19.26 -1.91
CA GLN A 31 -6.75 -19.20 -3.35
C GLN A 31 -6.17 -17.94 -4.04
N VAL A 32 -5.49 -17.08 -3.28
CA VAL A 32 -4.88 -15.85 -3.77
C VAL A 32 -3.36 -15.93 -3.57
N ASN A 33 -2.63 -15.62 -4.62
CA ASN A 33 -1.17 -15.44 -4.54
C ASN A 33 -0.87 -14.05 -3.98
N VAL A 34 -0.24 -13.98 -2.82
CA VAL A 34 0.09 -12.70 -2.16
C VAL A 34 1.58 -12.39 -2.35
N ARG A 35 1.87 -11.29 -3.02
CA ARG A 35 3.23 -10.81 -3.26
C ARG A 35 3.46 -9.50 -2.50
N LEU A 36 4.52 -9.45 -1.71
CA LEU A 36 4.98 -8.25 -1.02
C LEU A 36 6.31 -7.82 -1.62
N LEU A 37 6.36 -6.65 -2.24
CA LEU A 37 7.56 -6.13 -2.91
C LEU A 37 7.91 -4.73 -2.42
N PRO A 38 9.20 -4.47 -2.12
CA PRO A 38 9.68 -3.10 -1.96
C PRO A 38 9.44 -2.27 -3.22
N ALA A 39 9.03 -1.03 -3.07
CA ALA A 39 8.77 -0.12 -4.20
C ALA A 39 10.02 0.11 -5.07
N SER A 40 11.22 -0.02 -4.49
CA SER A 40 12.49 0.11 -5.21
C SER A 40 12.75 -1.02 -6.22
N VAL A 41 12.12 -2.18 -6.06
CA VAL A 41 12.32 -3.35 -6.94
C VAL A 41 11.07 -3.73 -7.74
N ALA A 42 9.89 -3.34 -7.28
CA ALA A 42 8.64 -3.60 -8.00
C ALA A 42 8.68 -2.93 -9.38
N ALA A 43 8.30 -3.67 -10.41
CA ALA A 43 8.39 -3.28 -11.82
C ALA A 43 7.02 -3.31 -12.51
N ALA A 44 6.98 -2.86 -13.76
CA ALA A 44 5.75 -2.82 -14.55
C ALA A 44 5.10 -4.21 -14.71
N ASP A 45 5.90 -5.25 -14.91
CA ASP A 45 5.40 -6.62 -15.05
C ASP A 45 4.71 -7.12 -13.76
N ASP A 46 5.18 -6.69 -12.59
CA ASP A 46 4.52 -7.00 -11.32
C ASP A 46 3.14 -6.35 -11.24
N VAL A 47 3.05 -5.09 -11.68
CA VAL A 47 1.78 -4.35 -11.73
C VAL A 47 0.81 -4.97 -12.73
N LEU A 48 1.30 -5.28 -13.93
CA LEU A 48 0.47 -5.89 -14.99
C LEU A 48 -0.05 -7.27 -14.59
N GLY A 49 0.77 -8.07 -13.90
CA GLY A 49 0.45 -9.43 -13.48
C GLY A 49 -0.42 -9.55 -12.23
N ALA A 50 -0.73 -8.45 -11.53
CA ALA A 50 -1.55 -8.47 -10.32
C ALA A 50 -3.02 -8.15 -10.63
N ASP A 51 -3.94 -8.69 -9.83
CA ASP A 51 -5.38 -8.45 -9.95
C ASP A 51 -5.89 -7.41 -8.94
N ALA A 52 -5.11 -7.13 -7.88
CA ALA A 52 -5.40 -6.13 -6.86
C ALA A 52 -4.12 -5.57 -6.26
N TYR A 53 -4.21 -4.41 -5.60
CA TYR A 53 -3.06 -3.69 -5.07
C TYR A 53 -3.27 -3.19 -3.64
N VAL A 54 -2.19 -3.19 -2.85
CA VAL A 54 -2.07 -2.38 -1.64
C VAL A 54 -0.81 -1.54 -1.76
N PHE A 55 -0.95 -0.21 -1.67
CA PHE A 55 0.18 0.72 -1.67
C PHE A 55 0.44 1.19 -0.24
N VAL A 56 1.67 0.96 0.24
CA VAL A 56 2.05 1.25 1.64
C VAL A 56 3.28 2.15 1.65
N THR A 57 3.14 3.36 2.18
CA THR A 57 4.21 4.37 2.16
C THR A 57 4.30 5.13 3.48
N PRO A 58 5.49 5.57 3.91
CA PRO A 58 5.56 6.63 4.90
C PRO A 58 5.18 7.96 4.25
N GLU A 59 4.66 8.89 5.05
CA GLU A 59 4.62 10.30 4.67
C GLU A 59 6.00 10.91 4.95
N ASN A 60 6.63 11.45 3.91
CA ASN A 60 7.88 12.18 3.99
C ASN A 60 7.66 13.60 3.46
N LEU A 61 7.93 14.62 4.29
CA LEU A 61 7.77 16.02 3.91
C LEU A 61 6.41 16.32 3.25
N ALA A 62 5.34 15.90 3.91
CA ALA A 62 3.95 16.07 3.49
C ALA A 62 3.58 15.38 2.17
N ALA A 63 4.33 14.37 1.75
CA ALA A 63 4.10 13.63 0.50
C ALA A 63 4.29 12.14 0.70
N MET A 64 3.88 11.31 -0.28
CA MET A 64 4.37 9.94 -0.33
C MET A 64 5.90 9.93 -0.43
N SER A 65 6.55 8.87 0.02
CA SER A 65 8.01 8.78 -0.07
C SER A 65 8.49 8.87 -1.52
N GLY A 66 9.68 9.44 -1.74
CA GLY A 66 10.27 9.55 -3.07
C GLY A 66 10.46 8.19 -3.75
N VAL A 67 10.76 7.14 -2.98
CA VAL A 67 10.88 5.76 -3.50
C VAL A 67 9.52 5.21 -3.98
N MET A 68 8.43 5.51 -3.28
CA MET A 68 7.09 5.14 -3.76
C MET A 68 6.71 5.94 -5.00
N LYS A 69 7.05 7.24 -5.05
CA LYS A 69 6.80 8.07 -6.22
C LYS A 69 7.60 7.58 -7.44
N ASP A 70 8.87 7.21 -7.25
CA ASP A 70 9.71 6.61 -8.29
C ASP A 70 9.10 5.32 -8.85
N PHE A 71 8.56 4.45 -7.98
CA PHE A 71 7.82 3.26 -8.41
C PHE A 71 6.67 3.63 -9.35
N PHE A 72 5.83 4.59 -8.99
CA PHE A 72 4.74 5.04 -9.85
C PHE A 72 5.28 5.63 -11.17
N ASP A 73 6.31 6.46 -11.13
CA ASP A 73 6.90 7.05 -12.34
C ASP A 73 7.42 5.99 -13.32
N ARG A 74 8.05 4.94 -12.81
CA ARG A 74 8.60 3.84 -13.62
C ARG A 74 7.54 2.90 -14.20
N THR A 75 6.39 2.80 -13.57
CA THR A 75 5.39 1.77 -13.91
C THR A 75 4.13 2.35 -14.57
N TYR A 76 3.90 3.67 -14.44
CA TYR A 76 2.63 4.29 -14.78
C TYR A 76 2.20 4.05 -16.23
N TYR A 77 3.04 4.39 -17.18
CA TYR A 77 2.67 4.33 -18.60
C TYR A 77 2.57 2.90 -19.14
N ALA A 78 3.38 1.99 -18.63
CA ALA A 78 3.29 0.57 -19.01
C ALA A 78 1.98 -0.08 -18.55
N ALA A 79 1.46 0.33 -17.38
CA ALA A 79 0.23 -0.20 -16.81
C ALA A 79 -1.04 0.56 -17.28
N LEU A 80 -0.86 1.76 -17.84
CA LEU A 80 -1.98 2.61 -18.26
C LEU A 80 -2.92 1.86 -19.22
N GLU A 81 -4.22 2.00 -18.99
CA GLU A 81 -5.31 1.35 -19.73
C GLU A 81 -5.43 -0.18 -19.57
N THR A 82 -4.38 -0.86 -19.09
CA THR A 82 -4.38 -2.32 -18.95
C THR A 82 -5.00 -2.79 -17.64
N ILE A 83 -4.82 -2.03 -16.56
CA ILE A 83 -5.21 -2.43 -15.20
C ILE A 83 -6.51 -1.76 -14.72
N ALA A 84 -7.23 -1.11 -15.62
CA ALA A 84 -8.47 -0.40 -15.28
C ALA A 84 -9.49 -1.30 -14.57
N GLY A 85 -10.11 -0.76 -13.53
CA GLY A 85 -11.14 -1.45 -12.74
C GLY A 85 -10.62 -2.36 -11.63
N ARG A 86 -9.30 -2.65 -11.57
CA ARG A 86 -8.75 -3.48 -10.50
C ARG A 86 -8.85 -2.78 -9.14
N PRO A 87 -9.13 -3.53 -8.06
CA PRO A 87 -9.28 -2.96 -6.72
C PRO A 87 -7.94 -2.57 -6.09
N TYR A 88 -7.96 -1.54 -5.25
CA TYR A 88 -6.79 -1.17 -4.45
C TYR A 88 -7.14 -0.62 -3.07
N ALA A 89 -6.16 -0.63 -2.18
CA ALA A 89 -6.17 0.03 -0.87
C ALA A 89 -4.87 0.81 -0.65
N THR A 90 -4.93 1.82 0.23
CA THR A 90 -3.79 2.68 0.58
C THR A 90 -3.54 2.68 2.08
N LEU A 91 -2.30 2.46 2.48
CA LEU A 91 -1.86 2.53 3.88
C LEU A 91 -0.72 3.55 4.00
N VAL A 92 -0.83 4.48 4.91
CA VAL A 92 0.17 5.54 5.14
C VAL A 92 0.61 5.57 6.60
N CYS A 93 1.92 5.55 6.82
CA CYS A 93 2.52 5.78 8.12
C CYS A 93 3.05 7.21 8.18
N ALA A 94 2.43 8.06 8.99
CA ALA A 94 2.74 9.49 9.08
C ALA A 94 3.27 9.90 10.44
N GLY A 95 3.90 11.07 10.50
CA GLY A 95 4.23 11.71 11.77
C GLY A 95 2.99 12.33 12.41
N SER A 96 2.29 13.19 11.67
CA SER A 96 1.17 13.98 12.21
C SER A 96 -0.04 14.10 11.29
N ASP A 97 0.08 13.87 9.98
CA ASP A 97 -1.03 14.08 9.02
C ASP A 97 -1.23 12.88 8.09
N GLY A 98 -0.45 12.74 7.03
CA GLY A 98 -0.59 11.66 6.03
C GLY A 98 -1.60 11.93 4.91
N ALA A 99 -2.48 12.90 5.05
CA ALA A 99 -3.58 13.12 4.11
C ALA A 99 -3.12 13.46 2.69
N ASN A 100 -2.03 14.21 2.54
CA ASN A 100 -1.52 14.54 1.21
C ASN A 100 -0.85 13.34 0.53
N ALA A 101 -0.17 12.47 1.27
CA ALA A 101 0.36 11.22 0.72
C ALA A 101 -0.75 10.33 0.16
N VAL A 102 -1.85 10.18 0.90
CA VAL A 102 -3.06 9.49 0.43
C VAL A 102 -3.57 10.12 -0.86
N ARG A 103 -3.80 11.44 -0.86
CA ARG A 103 -4.33 12.17 -2.03
C ARG A 103 -3.47 11.99 -3.27
N GLN A 104 -2.14 11.97 -3.13
CA GLN A 104 -1.24 11.76 -4.25
C GLN A 104 -1.38 10.35 -4.85
N ILE A 105 -1.45 9.31 -4.01
CA ILE A 105 -1.67 7.94 -4.45
C ILE A 105 -3.03 7.82 -5.13
N GLU A 106 -4.08 8.35 -4.55
CA GLU A 106 -5.44 8.31 -5.11
C GLU A 106 -5.51 8.98 -6.49
N ARG A 107 -4.81 10.10 -6.70
CA ARG A 107 -4.75 10.75 -8.02
C ARG A 107 -4.09 9.87 -9.07
N ILE A 108 -3.01 9.19 -8.72
CA ILE A 108 -2.31 8.26 -9.63
C ILE A 108 -3.21 7.06 -9.92
N CYS A 109 -3.83 6.48 -8.90
CA CYS A 109 -4.76 5.36 -9.04
C CYS A 109 -6.00 5.73 -9.87
N THR A 110 -6.48 6.97 -9.75
CA THR A 110 -7.55 7.51 -10.62
C THR A 110 -7.10 7.54 -12.09
N GLY A 111 -5.87 7.96 -12.36
CA GLY A 111 -5.29 7.91 -13.70
C GLY A 111 -5.22 6.50 -14.26
N TRP A 112 -4.87 5.52 -13.45
CA TRP A 112 -4.91 4.09 -13.78
C TRP A 112 -6.34 3.51 -13.84
N ARG A 113 -7.37 4.29 -13.45
CA ARG A 113 -8.77 3.85 -13.32
C ARG A 113 -8.95 2.67 -12.36
N LEU A 114 -8.12 2.60 -11.33
CA LEU A 114 -8.29 1.63 -10.25
C LEU A 114 -9.49 2.00 -9.37
N LYS A 115 -10.05 1.03 -8.67
CA LYS A 115 -11.20 1.21 -7.77
C LYS A 115 -10.76 1.11 -6.30
N PRO A 116 -10.90 2.17 -5.49
CA PRO A 116 -10.68 2.06 -4.05
C PRO A 116 -11.77 1.15 -3.44
N VAL A 117 -11.38 0.21 -2.59
CA VAL A 117 -12.32 -0.75 -1.99
C VAL A 117 -12.56 -0.54 -0.51
N CYS A 118 -11.79 0.34 0.11
CA CYS A 118 -11.95 0.76 1.50
C CYS A 118 -11.36 2.16 1.70
N GLU A 119 -11.70 2.77 2.83
CA GLU A 119 -11.07 4.02 3.24
C GLU A 119 -9.56 3.81 3.47
N PRO A 120 -8.71 4.79 3.11
CA PRO A 120 -7.29 4.73 3.39
C PRO A 120 -7.02 4.62 4.89
N ILE A 121 -6.01 3.85 5.27
CA ILE A 121 -5.54 3.81 6.66
C ILE A 121 -4.35 4.75 6.81
N ILE A 122 -4.48 5.74 7.68
CA ILE A 122 -3.39 6.60 8.12
C ILE A 122 -3.08 6.26 9.57
N VAL A 123 -1.83 5.91 9.85
CA VAL A 123 -1.33 5.70 11.21
C VAL A 123 -0.37 6.82 11.55
N CYS A 124 -0.74 7.67 12.52
CA CYS A 124 0.11 8.75 13.01
C CYS A 124 0.95 8.29 14.19
N THR A 125 2.26 8.44 14.07
CA THR A 125 3.23 8.08 15.12
C THR A 125 3.50 9.22 16.09
N HIS A 126 2.98 10.42 15.78
CA HIS A 126 3.19 11.65 16.56
C HIS A 126 4.65 12.07 16.73
N ALA A 127 5.53 11.60 15.85
CA ALA A 127 6.94 11.99 15.84
C ALA A 127 7.07 13.43 15.30
N GLN A 128 7.55 14.35 16.14
CA GLN A 128 7.57 15.80 15.84
C GLN A 128 8.98 16.40 15.83
N THR A 129 9.97 15.68 16.31
CA THR A 129 11.37 16.15 16.32
C THR A 129 12.20 15.33 15.34
N PRO A 130 13.29 15.87 14.77
CA PRO A 130 14.17 15.12 13.87
C PRO A 130 14.62 13.77 14.47
N VAL A 131 14.94 13.75 15.75
CA VAL A 131 15.35 12.52 16.46
C VAL A 131 14.22 11.50 16.48
N ALA A 132 13.00 11.92 16.85
CA ALA A 132 11.83 11.03 16.88
C ALA A 132 11.40 10.59 15.47
N ILE A 133 11.50 11.48 14.47
CA ILE A 133 11.16 11.18 13.07
C ILE A 133 12.10 10.12 12.50
N LEU A 134 13.40 10.19 12.80
CA LEU A 134 14.41 9.27 12.29
C LEU A 134 14.56 7.99 13.13
N ALA A 135 13.99 7.95 14.32
CA ALA A 135 14.02 6.76 15.17
C ALA A 135 13.16 5.62 14.62
N PRO A 136 13.52 4.35 14.89
CA PRO A 136 12.66 3.20 14.56
C PRO A 136 11.26 3.36 15.12
N LYS A 137 10.25 2.97 14.36
CA LYS A 137 8.84 3.04 14.76
C LYS A 137 8.33 1.69 15.21
N THR A 138 7.42 1.72 16.18
CA THR A 138 6.60 0.57 16.57
C THR A 138 5.14 0.96 16.40
N ILE A 139 4.43 0.21 15.56
CA ILE A 139 3.00 0.42 15.31
C ILE A 139 2.20 -0.37 16.33
N VAL A 140 1.20 0.27 16.93
CA VAL A 140 0.36 -0.38 17.93
C VAL A 140 -0.47 -1.51 17.35
N ALA A 141 -0.76 -2.53 18.16
CA ALA A 141 -1.46 -3.74 17.72
C ALA A 141 -2.81 -3.46 17.06
N ALA A 142 -3.57 -2.48 17.54
CA ALA A 142 -4.86 -2.11 16.97
C ALA A 142 -4.74 -1.61 15.51
N ASP A 143 -3.72 -0.80 15.21
CA ASP A 143 -3.50 -0.31 13.85
C ASP A 143 -2.96 -1.40 12.92
N LEU A 144 -2.10 -2.29 13.42
CA LEU A 144 -1.67 -3.47 12.67
C LEU A 144 -2.85 -4.40 12.37
N GLN A 145 -3.80 -4.53 13.29
CA GLN A 145 -5.01 -5.33 13.07
C GLN A 145 -5.87 -4.74 11.93
N ARG A 146 -6.05 -3.43 11.86
CA ARG A 146 -6.74 -2.77 10.73
C ARG A 146 -6.05 -3.06 9.39
N CYS A 147 -4.71 -2.99 9.35
CA CYS A 147 -3.95 -3.34 8.14
C CYS A 147 -4.14 -4.82 7.77
N ARG A 148 -4.14 -5.72 8.76
CA ARG A 148 -4.38 -7.15 8.56
C ARG A 148 -5.77 -7.41 7.97
N GLU A 149 -6.79 -6.76 8.51
CA GLU A 149 -8.18 -6.86 8.03
C GLU A 149 -8.33 -6.35 6.59
N THR A 150 -7.64 -5.26 6.24
CA THR A 150 -7.62 -4.75 4.86
C THR A 150 -7.04 -5.78 3.89
N GLY A 151 -5.91 -6.40 4.24
CA GLY A 151 -5.31 -7.45 3.42
C GLY A 151 -6.22 -8.66 3.26
N ALA A 152 -6.82 -9.13 4.37
CA ALA A 152 -7.74 -10.26 4.36
C ALA A 152 -8.99 -9.97 3.51
N ALA A 153 -9.58 -8.78 3.64
CA ALA A 153 -10.77 -8.39 2.88
C ALA A 153 -10.48 -8.32 1.36
N LEU A 154 -9.33 -7.76 0.95
CA LEU A 154 -8.93 -7.74 -0.45
C LEU A 154 -8.73 -9.15 -1.01
N ALA A 155 -8.03 -10.01 -0.29
CA ALA A 155 -7.80 -11.39 -0.73
C ALA A 155 -9.10 -12.18 -0.83
N ALA A 156 -9.97 -12.08 0.18
CA ALA A 156 -11.29 -12.74 0.15
C ALA A 156 -12.15 -12.22 -1.01
N GLY A 157 -12.18 -10.90 -1.25
CA GLY A 157 -12.90 -10.31 -2.37
C GLY A 157 -12.40 -10.79 -3.73
N LEU A 158 -11.08 -10.96 -3.89
CA LEU A 158 -10.49 -11.55 -5.10
C LEU A 158 -10.89 -13.02 -5.27
N ALA A 159 -10.81 -13.82 -4.21
CA ALA A 159 -11.17 -15.24 -4.26
C ALA A 159 -12.65 -15.44 -4.64
N LEU A 160 -13.51 -14.58 -4.11
CA LEU A 160 -14.97 -14.63 -4.36
C LEU A 160 -15.39 -13.95 -5.68
N GLY A 161 -14.47 -13.27 -6.39
CA GLY A 161 -14.80 -12.55 -7.61
C GLY A 161 -15.73 -11.35 -7.40
N ILE A 162 -15.62 -10.68 -6.24
CA ILE A 162 -16.44 -9.50 -5.90
C ILE A 162 -15.95 -8.24 -6.64
N PHE A 163 -14.70 -8.18 -7.03
CA PHE A 163 -14.08 -7.05 -7.69
C PHE A 163 -13.89 -7.28 -9.19
#